data_f9c16324d958c78e6032b9021d4efc0b
#
_entry.id   f9c16324d958c78e6032b9021d4efc0b
#
_cell.length_a   1.000
_cell.length_b   1.000
_cell.length_c   1.000
_cell.angle_alpha   90.00
_cell.angle_beta   90.00
_cell.angle_gamma   90.00
#
_symmetry.space_group_name_H-M   'P 1'
#
loop_
_entity.id
_entity.type
_entity.pdbx_description
1 polymer ?
#
loop_
_entity_poly.entity_id
_entity_poly.type
_entity_poly.pdbx_seq_one_letter_code
_entity_poly.pdbx_strand_id
1 'polypeptide(L)'
;MNYSKVLLYGLLLAITSFKTHTCENNITIDWLVVGAGPAGIATIGVLIDLGIAPDKIAWLDPEFNVGRMGAYYHNVPGNSKVGEFVYFVNACNIFKECSSPELDALRAVHNLTKFENLSTIIQPLKCITDFLLTKIRGIHSTLVTLNFSDDVWHAGTADNQVIHARHVILATGSRPRTLDYEQQKVIPLDIALDPDNLALLLTSHDIVGVVGGAHSAILMLKFLSTMHIKHVFNFYRTPLIYAINMGTWTLYSDVGIKGTVAEWARNVLEKNPPENLTRIKSDDELLQRVLPICSRVIYAIGYERNPLPAINGNEPIMEYDTHSGVIAPRLFGIGIAFPEERITPINTTQLCIGFDCFMQYAQKQVPEWLQDSPLLKTRAIQQMSVFKKVQSLFSVYLL
;
A
#
# COMPACT_ATOMS: atom_id res chain seq x y z
N MET A 1 -50.61 4.78 -73.95
CA MET A 1 -50.61 6.12 -73.41
C MET A 1 -51.44 6.15 -72.16
N ASN A 2 -50.87 6.05 -71.00
CA ASN A 2 -51.52 6.43 -69.74
C ASN A 2 -50.45 6.49 -68.63
N TYR A 3 -50.29 7.66 -68.11
CA TYR A 3 -49.37 7.97 -67.00
C TYR A 3 -50.08 7.68 -65.69
N SER A 4 -49.55 6.71 -64.95
CA SER A 4 -49.95 6.44 -63.55
C SER A 4 -49.07 7.19 -62.58
N LYS A 5 -49.69 8.08 -61.84
CA LYS A 5 -49.06 8.82 -60.72
C LYS A 5 -48.75 7.88 -59.58
N VAL A 6 -47.47 7.78 -59.19
CA VAL A 6 -47.06 7.13 -57.93
C VAL A 6 -47.03 8.18 -56.84
N LEU A 7 -47.93 8.06 -55.88
CA LEU A 7 -47.93 8.87 -54.66
C LEU A 7 -46.81 8.31 -53.70
N LEU A 8 -45.86 9.17 -53.45
CA LEU A 8 -44.82 8.86 -52.45
C LEU A 8 -45.31 9.32 -51.08
N TYR A 9 -45.71 8.38 -50.20
CA TYR A 9 -45.97 8.67 -48.81
C TYR A 9 -44.63 8.70 -48.05
N GLY A 10 -44.19 9.89 -47.68
CA GLY A 10 -43.09 10.09 -46.79
C GLY A 10 -43.49 9.77 -45.36
N LEU A 11 -43.01 8.65 -44.84
CA LEU A 11 -43.16 8.30 -43.43
C LEU A 11 -42.10 9.07 -42.63
N LEU A 12 -42.49 10.15 -41.97
CA LEU A 12 -41.64 10.86 -41.00
C LEU A 12 -41.56 10.02 -39.74
N LEU A 13 -40.48 9.24 -39.58
CA LEU A 13 -40.11 8.63 -38.33
C LEU A 13 -39.53 9.70 -37.40
N ALA A 14 -40.37 10.23 -36.53
CA ALA A 14 -39.94 11.01 -35.39
C ALA A 14 -39.20 10.06 -34.44
N ILE A 15 -37.86 10.07 -34.49
CA ILE A 15 -37.02 9.44 -33.46
C ILE A 15 -37.14 10.31 -32.21
N THR A 16 -38.12 10.03 -31.37
CA THR A 16 -38.14 10.53 -30.00
C THR A 16 -37.02 9.81 -29.26
N SER A 17 -35.88 10.52 -29.08
CA SER A 17 -34.85 10.12 -28.11
C SER A 17 -35.52 10.08 -26.73
N PHE A 18 -36.00 8.94 -26.34
CA PHE A 18 -36.25 8.67 -24.93
C PHE A 18 -34.89 8.73 -24.23
N LYS A 19 -34.52 9.90 -23.68
CA LYS A 19 -33.60 9.95 -22.57
C LYS A 19 -34.30 9.19 -21.46
N THR A 20 -33.96 7.92 -21.31
CA THR A 20 -34.19 7.19 -20.04
C THR A 20 -33.36 7.94 -19.00
N HIS A 21 -33.99 8.90 -18.31
CA HIS A 21 -33.55 9.31 -17.02
C HIS A 21 -33.71 8.06 -16.14
N THR A 22 -32.71 7.17 -16.14
CA THR A 22 -32.48 6.35 -14.98
C THR A 22 -32.27 7.34 -13.84
N CYS A 23 -33.25 7.47 -12.98
CA CYS A 23 -33.11 8.11 -11.69
C CYS A 23 -32.13 7.21 -10.91
N GLU A 24 -30.84 7.28 -11.24
CA GLU A 24 -29.79 6.81 -10.34
C GLU A 24 -29.99 7.63 -9.09
N ASN A 25 -30.43 6.97 -8.03
CA ASN A 25 -30.37 7.52 -6.70
C ASN A 25 -28.90 7.85 -6.44
N ASN A 26 -28.49 9.07 -6.75
CA ASN A 26 -27.15 9.61 -6.52
C ASN A 26 -26.93 9.71 -5.02
N ILE A 27 -26.71 8.56 -4.35
CA ILE A 27 -26.39 8.52 -2.93
C ILE A 27 -24.98 9.09 -2.79
N THR A 28 -24.91 10.34 -2.32
CA THR A 28 -23.63 10.94 -1.96
C THR A 28 -23.18 10.35 -0.63
N ILE A 29 -22.04 9.68 -0.64
CA ILE A 29 -21.38 9.19 0.57
C ILE A 29 -20.52 10.32 1.18
N ASP A 30 -20.24 10.23 2.47
CA ASP A 30 -19.41 11.24 3.12
C ASP A 30 -17.91 10.92 2.86
N TRP A 31 -17.53 9.63 2.88
CA TRP A 31 -16.14 9.19 2.77
C TRP A 31 -15.99 8.04 1.79
N LEU A 32 -15.14 8.24 0.78
CA LEU A 32 -14.65 7.18 -0.09
C LEU A 32 -13.19 6.87 0.26
N VAL A 33 -12.91 5.66 0.70
CA VAL A 33 -11.55 5.17 0.90
C VAL A 33 -11.17 4.27 -0.28
N VAL A 34 -10.01 4.54 -0.91
CA VAL A 34 -9.54 3.81 -2.10
C VAL A 34 -8.30 3.00 -1.72
N GLY A 35 -8.42 1.68 -1.81
CA GLY A 35 -7.38 0.71 -1.48
C GLY A 35 -7.65 -0.02 -0.16
N ALA A 36 -7.53 -1.34 -0.17
CA ALA A 36 -7.74 -2.22 0.97
C ALA A 36 -6.42 -2.84 1.49
N GLY A 37 -5.30 -2.11 1.34
CA GLY A 37 -4.07 -2.41 2.06
C GLY A 37 -4.12 -1.93 3.51
N PRO A 38 -3.04 -2.13 4.30
CA PRO A 38 -3.01 -1.78 5.72
C PRO A 38 -3.42 -0.33 6.03
N ALA A 39 -3.03 0.63 5.18
CA ALA A 39 -3.40 2.04 5.36
C ALA A 39 -4.91 2.28 5.18
N GLY A 40 -5.53 1.63 4.19
CA GLY A 40 -6.99 1.69 4.00
C GLY A 40 -7.75 1.04 5.15
N ILE A 41 -7.31 -0.13 5.62
CA ILE A 41 -7.89 -0.82 6.78
C ILE A 41 -7.82 0.07 8.02
N ALA A 42 -6.66 0.69 8.30
CA ALA A 42 -6.50 1.63 9.40
C ALA A 42 -7.47 2.82 9.28
N THR A 43 -7.57 3.40 8.10
CA THR A 43 -8.45 4.55 7.82
C THR A 43 -9.92 4.21 8.08
N ILE A 44 -10.40 3.08 7.58
CA ILE A 44 -11.78 2.62 7.81
C ILE A 44 -12.04 2.42 9.31
N GLY A 45 -11.11 1.73 10.01
CA GLY A 45 -11.24 1.53 11.45
C GLY A 45 -11.34 2.83 12.22
N VAL A 46 -10.49 3.80 11.90
CA VAL A 46 -10.49 5.13 12.56
C VAL A 46 -11.76 5.92 12.24
N LEU A 47 -12.23 5.93 10.98
CA LEU A 47 -13.49 6.61 10.61
C LEU A 47 -14.69 6.08 11.42
N ILE A 48 -14.81 4.76 11.56
CA ILE A 48 -15.89 4.13 12.33
C ILE A 48 -15.75 4.47 13.82
N ASP A 49 -14.53 4.38 14.39
CA ASP A 49 -14.29 4.69 15.80
C ASP A 49 -14.55 6.17 16.14
N LEU A 50 -14.41 7.08 15.17
CA LEU A 50 -14.78 8.49 15.30
C LEU A 50 -16.28 8.73 15.15
N GLY A 51 -17.08 7.68 14.92
CA GLY A 51 -18.55 7.73 14.90
C GLY A 51 -19.13 8.12 13.54
N ILE A 52 -18.36 8.00 12.46
CA ILE A 52 -18.92 8.11 11.10
C ILE A 52 -19.82 6.90 10.89
N ALA A 53 -21.07 7.17 10.51
CA ALA A 53 -22.05 6.12 10.28
C ALA A 53 -21.57 5.21 9.11
N PRO A 54 -21.62 3.88 9.27
CA PRO A 54 -21.11 2.95 8.25
C PRO A 54 -21.74 3.11 6.85
N ASP A 55 -23.00 3.50 6.77
CA ASP A 55 -23.70 3.80 5.51
C ASP A 55 -23.18 5.07 4.80
N LYS A 56 -22.35 5.86 5.47
CA LYS A 56 -21.69 7.06 4.93
C LYS A 56 -20.26 6.79 4.45
N ILE A 57 -19.79 5.58 4.60
CA ILE A 57 -18.45 5.14 4.17
C ILE A 57 -18.60 4.16 3.02
N ALA A 58 -17.86 4.40 1.93
CA ALA A 58 -17.63 3.41 0.89
C ALA A 58 -16.15 3.08 0.79
N TRP A 59 -15.85 1.84 0.49
CA TRP A 59 -14.50 1.31 0.35
C TRP A 59 -14.32 0.72 -1.04
N LEU A 60 -13.39 1.25 -1.81
CA LEU A 60 -13.12 0.85 -3.19
C LEU A 60 -11.77 0.12 -3.28
N ASP A 61 -11.80 -1.12 -3.70
CA ASP A 61 -10.62 -1.93 -3.98
C ASP A 61 -10.99 -3.06 -4.96
N PRO A 62 -10.13 -3.45 -5.92
CA PRO A 62 -10.48 -4.52 -6.85
C PRO A 62 -10.62 -5.90 -6.20
N GLU A 63 -9.85 -6.20 -5.15
CA GLU A 63 -9.70 -7.55 -4.63
C GLU A 63 -10.04 -7.70 -3.14
N PHE A 64 -9.92 -6.64 -2.35
CA PHE A 64 -10.03 -6.66 -0.88
C PHE A 64 -9.15 -7.75 -0.22
N ASN A 65 -7.96 -7.93 -0.74
CA ASN A 65 -7.02 -8.94 -0.30
C ASN A 65 -5.78 -8.33 0.41
N VAL A 66 -6.01 -7.40 1.34
CA VAL A 66 -4.92 -6.72 2.09
C VAL A 66 -3.89 -6.05 1.15
N GLY A 67 -4.35 -5.63 -0.04
CA GLY A 67 -3.54 -5.07 -1.10
C GLY A 67 -2.44 -6.02 -1.57
N ARG A 68 -1.30 -5.48 -1.99
CA ARG A 68 -0.15 -6.25 -2.50
C ARG A 68 0.42 -7.26 -1.50
N MET A 69 0.28 -6.99 -0.22
CA MET A 69 0.77 -7.91 0.81
C MET A 69 0.06 -9.26 0.78
N GLY A 70 -1.26 -9.27 0.72
CA GLY A 70 -2.04 -10.49 0.64
C GLY A 70 -1.90 -11.19 -0.70
N ALA A 71 -1.62 -10.45 -1.79
CA ALA A 71 -1.42 -11.03 -3.11
C ALA A 71 -0.07 -11.76 -3.26
N TYR A 72 1.02 -11.24 -2.61
CA TYR A 72 2.38 -11.67 -2.97
C TYR A 72 3.30 -11.99 -1.78
N TYR A 73 3.01 -11.55 -0.54
CA TYR A 73 4.05 -11.50 0.49
C TYR A 73 3.84 -12.45 1.67
N HIS A 74 3.03 -13.51 1.52
CA HIS A 74 2.76 -14.47 2.59
C HIS A 74 4.03 -15.08 3.19
N ASN A 75 4.97 -15.51 2.35
CA ASN A 75 6.21 -16.18 2.78
C ASN A 75 7.39 -15.22 2.97
N VAL A 76 7.14 -13.91 2.87
CA VAL A 76 8.21 -12.90 3.04
C VAL A 76 8.52 -12.73 4.52
N PRO A 77 9.80 -12.84 4.93
CA PRO A 77 10.22 -12.47 6.28
C PRO A 77 9.92 -11.01 6.57
N GLY A 78 9.14 -10.75 7.63
CA GLY A 78 8.81 -9.39 8.04
C GLY A 78 10.06 -8.63 8.50
N ASN A 79 10.10 -7.36 8.18
CA ASN A 79 11.10 -6.40 8.67
C ASN A 79 10.57 -5.52 9.80
N SER A 80 9.34 -5.75 10.21
CA SER A 80 8.67 -5.17 11.38
C SER A 80 8.63 -6.17 12.51
N LYS A 81 8.70 -5.67 13.74
CA LYS A 81 8.52 -6.50 14.93
C LYS A 81 7.05 -6.89 15.07
N VAL A 82 6.80 -8.06 15.64
CA VAL A 82 5.42 -8.54 15.91
C VAL A 82 4.64 -7.55 16.77
N GLY A 83 5.30 -6.78 17.64
CA GLY A 83 4.67 -5.73 18.42
C GLY A 83 3.97 -4.66 17.59
N GLU A 84 4.49 -4.33 16.41
CA GLU A 84 3.85 -3.39 15.47
C GLU A 84 2.55 -3.99 14.90
N PHE A 85 2.52 -5.31 14.67
CA PHE A 85 1.32 -6.04 14.24
C PHE A 85 0.26 -6.09 15.33
N VAL A 86 0.67 -6.44 16.57
CA VAL A 86 -0.22 -6.45 17.74
C VAL A 86 -0.80 -5.07 18.01
N TYR A 87 0.02 -4.01 17.92
CA TYR A 87 -0.45 -2.64 18.02
C TYR A 87 -1.54 -2.35 16.99
N PHE A 88 -1.28 -2.65 15.71
CA PHE A 88 -2.20 -2.36 14.62
C PHE A 88 -3.57 -2.99 14.82
N VAL A 89 -3.63 -4.31 15.11
CA VAL A 89 -4.91 -5.03 15.23
C VAL A 89 -5.70 -4.69 16.49
N ASN A 90 -5.08 -4.01 17.46
CA ASN A 90 -5.74 -3.55 18.68
C ASN A 90 -6.03 -2.04 18.68
N ALA A 91 -5.56 -1.29 17.69
CA ALA A 91 -5.58 0.16 17.70
C ALA A 91 -6.98 0.77 17.53
N CYS A 92 -7.91 0.07 16.86
CA CYS A 92 -9.29 0.50 16.69
C CYS A 92 -10.26 -0.35 17.51
N ASN A 93 -11.30 0.27 18.08
CA ASN A 93 -12.30 -0.46 18.86
C ASN A 93 -13.13 -1.39 17.96
N ILE A 94 -13.46 -0.94 16.75
CA ILE A 94 -14.18 -1.78 15.79
C ILE A 94 -13.43 -3.07 15.45
N PHE A 95 -12.10 -3.08 15.44
CA PHE A 95 -11.33 -4.29 15.19
C PHE A 95 -11.47 -5.32 16.32
N LYS A 96 -11.76 -4.89 17.54
CA LYS A 96 -11.97 -5.77 18.70
C LYS A 96 -13.25 -6.59 18.59
N GLU A 97 -14.20 -6.18 17.76
CA GLU A 97 -15.41 -6.93 17.47
C GLU A 97 -15.16 -8.12 16.51
N CYS A 98 -14.00 -8.12 15.82
CA CYS A 98 -13.59 -9.20 14.94
C CYS A 98 -12.76 -10.24 15.71
N SER A 99 -13.00 -11.52 15.43
CA SER A 99 -12.26 -12.67 16.00
C SER A 99 -12.02 -13.71 14.92
N SER A 100 -10.82 -14.26 14.90
CA SER A 100 -10.45 -15.50 14.19
C SER A 100 -9.30 -16.16 14.94
N PRO A 101 -9.04 -17.47 14.70
CA PRO A 101 -7.92 -18.15 15.35
C PRO A 101 -6.58 -17.41 15.17
N GLU A 102 -6.29 -16.90 13.98
CA GLU A 102 -5.05 -16.21 13.65
C GLU A 102 -4.97 -14.82 14.31
N LEU A 103 -6.10 -14.09 14.33
CA LEU A 103 -6.17 -12.77 14.95
C LEU A 103 -6.04 -12.87 16.47
N ASP A 104 -6.69 -13.85 17.08
CA ASP A 104 -6.63 -14.08 18.52
C ASP A 104 -5.26 -14.61 18.94
N ALA A 105 -4.63 -15.48 18.13
CA ALA A 105 -3.26 -15.91 18.31
C ALA A 105 -2.28 -14.74 18.26
N LEU A 106 -2.43 -13.81 17.29
CA LEU A 106 -1.60 -12.61 17.19
C LEU A 106 -1.77 -11.71 18.42
N ARG A 107 -3.00 -11.50 18.89
CA ARG A 107 -3.29 -10.70 20.10
C ARG A 107 -2.68 -11.29 21.36
N ALA A 108 -2.56 -12.61 21.44
CA ALA A 108 -1.99 -13.34 22.57
C ALA A 108 -0.45 -13.42 22.57
N VAL A 109 0.23 -12.82 21.58
CA VAL A 109 1.70 -12.88 21.50
C VAL A 109 2.33 -12.07 22.64
N HIS A 110 3.21 -12.71 23.42
CA HIS A 110 3.94 -12.07 24.52
C HIS A 110 5.31 -11.51 24.10
N ASN A 111 6.01 -12.18 23.17
CA ASN A 111 7.30 -11.69 22.69
C ASN A 111 7.09 -10.72 21.50
N LEU A 112 6.97 -9.44 21.82
CA LEU A 112 6.71 -8.38 20.89
C LEU A 112 7.93 -7.93 20.06
N THR A 113 9.13 -8.39 20.41
CA THR A 113 10.40 -7.96 19.79
C THR A 113 10.87 -8.87 18.66
N LYS A 114 10.25 -10.04 18.50
CA LYS A 114 10.61 -11.00 17.44
C LYS A 114 10.16 -10.51 16.07
N PHE A 115 10.81 -11.04 15.04
CA PHE A 115 10.43 -10.90 13.64
C PHE A 115 9.80 -12.21 13.16
N GLU A 116 8.73 -12.11 12.39
CA GLU A 116 7.98 -13.24 11.84
C GLU A 116 7.70 -13.01 10.36
N ASN A 117 7.23 -14.03 9.65
CA ASN A 117 6.76 -13.89 8.28
C ASN A 117 5.52 -12.97 8.23
N LEU A 118 5.33 -12.30 7.10
CA LEU A 118 4.20 -11.39 6.91
C LEU A 118 2.84 -12.10 6.96
N SER A 119 2.79 -13.43 6.74
CA SER A 119 1.57 -14.22 6.96
C SER A 119 0.98 -14.04 8.36
N THR A 120 1.82 -13.82 9.38
CA THR A 120 1.40 -13.57 10.77
C THR A 120 0.47 -12.37 10.91
N ILE A 121 0.59 -11.36 10.04
CA ILE A 121 -0.30 -10.19 10.03
C ILE A 121 -1.30 -10.22 8.88
N ILE A 122 -0.97 -10.82 7.74
CA ILE A 122 -1.83 -10.83 6.56
C ILE A 122 -3.17 -11.52 6.87
N GLN A 123 -3.18 -12.69 7.50
CA GLN A 123 -4.41 -13.40 7.83
C GLN A 123 -5.29 -12.63 8.83
N PRO A 124 -4.77 -12.09 9.95
CA PRO A 124 -5.51 -11.17 10.80
C PRO A 124 -6.11 -9.97 10.07
N LEU A 125 -5.35 -9.33 9.17
CA LEU A 125 -5.85 -8.19 8.39
C LEU A 125 -6.93 -8.60 7.39
N LYS A 126 -6.83 -9.79 6.79
CA LYS A 126 -7.88 -10.33 5.92
C LYS A 126 -9.18 -10.54 6.70
N CYS A 127 -9.09 -11.12 7.91
CA CYS A 127 -10.24 -11.27 8.79
C CYS A 127 -10.89 -9.91 9.12
N ILE A 128 -10.08 -8.91 9.48
CA ILE A 128 -10.57 -7.56 9.76
C ILE A 128 -11.21 -6.94 8.50
N THR A 129 -10.60 -7.12 7.31
CA THR A 129 -11.15 -6.63 6.03
C THR A 129 -12.52 -7.22 5.76
N ASP A 130 -12.65 -8.55 5.85
CA ASP A 130 -13.90 -9.25 5.62
C ASP A 130 -14.99 -8.82 6.62
N PHE A 131 -14.60 -8.65 7.89
CA PHE A 131 -15.50 -8.14 8.92
C PHE A 131 -15.97 -6.70 8.62
N LEU A 132 -15.08 -5.79 8.25
CA LEU A 132 -15.42 -4.41 7.90
C LEU A 132 -16.35 -4.34 6.69
N LEU A 133 -16.18 -5.22 5.70
CA LEU A 133 -17.08 -5.33 4.54
C LEU A 133 -18.51 -5.74 4.91
N THR A 134 -18.72 -6.35 6.08
CA THR A 134 -20.09 -6.60 6.60
C THR A 134 -20.75 -5.34 7.15
N LYS A 135 -19.98 -4.28 7.43
CA LYS A 135 -20.46 -3.04 8.07
C LYS A 135 -20.63 -1.89 7.06
N ILE A 136 -19.75 -1.80 6.07
CA ILE A 136 -19.69 -0.68 5.12
C ILE A 136 -19.88 -1.16 3.67
N ARG A 137 -20.14 -0.21 2.76
CA ARG A 137 -20.28 -0.52 1.34
C ARG A 137 -18.90 -0.80 0.71
N GLY A 138 -18.62 -2.06 0.39
CA GLY A 138 -17.48 -2.47 -0.45
C GLY A 138 -17.82 -2.36 -1.94
N ILE A 139 -16.86 -1.86 -2.74
CA ILE A 139 -16.97 -1.71 -4.19
C ILE A 139 -15.77 -2.38 -4.83
N HIS A 140 -16.00 -3.50 -5.53
CA HIS A 140 -14.96 -4.28 -6.19
C HIS A 140 -14.64 -3.67 -7.57
N SER A 141 -13.82 -2.62 -7.59
CA SER A 141 -13.39 -1.96 -8.83
C SER A 141 -12.10 -1.17 -8.61
N THR A 142 -11.56 -0.60 -9.69
CA THR A 142 -10.39 0.27 -9.67
C THR A 142 -10.80 1.71 -9.95
N LEU A 143 -10.29 2.66 -9.19
CA LEU A 143 -10.47 4.09 -9.42
C LEU A 143 -9.68 4.51 -10.67
N VAL A 144 -10.35 5.19 -11.62
CA VAL A 144 -9.74 5.67 -12.87
C VAL A 144 -9.70 7.19 -12.93
N THR A 145 -10.78 7.86 -12.51
CA THR A 145 -10.88 9.31 -12.58
C THR A 145 -11.45 9.91 -11.30
N LEU A 146 -11.05 11.14 -11.00
CA LEU A 146 -11.61 11.96 -9.94
C LEU A 146 -11.93 13.34 -10.50
N ASN A 147 -13.19 13.74 -10.46
CA ASN A 147 -13.62 15.07 -10.87
C ASN A 147 -14.30 15.78 -9.71
N PHE A 148 -13.88 17.01 -9.42
CA PHE A 148 -14.44 17.80 -8.32
C PHE A 148 -15.36 18.88 -8.86
N SER A 149 -16.64 18.83 -8.51
CA SER A 149 -17.61 19.87 -8.80
C SER A 149 -18.69 19.89 -7.72
N ASP A 150 -19.29 21.06 -7.51
CA ASP A 150 -20.38 21.26 -6.55
C ASP A 150 -20.07 20.72 -5.13
N ASP A 151 -18.82 20.92 -4.68
CA ASP A 151 -18.31 20.44 -3.38
C ASP A 151 -18.30 18.90 -3.22
N VAL A 152 -18.37 18.14 -4.31
CA VAL A 152 -18.41 16.67 -4.35
C VAL A 152 -17.37 16.14 -5.32
N TRP A 153 -16.71 15.06 -4.94
CA TRP A 153 -15.87 14.25 -5.82
C TRP A 153 -16.72 13.23 -6.57
N HIS A 154 -16.57 13.19 -7.87
CA HIS A 154 -17.14 12.19 -8.77
C HIS A 154 -16.04 11.20 -9.12
N ALA A 155 -16.03 10.07 -8.45
CA ALA A 155 -15.03 9.01 -8.61
C ALA A 155 -15.49 8.01 -9.66
N GLY A 156 -14.87 8.05 -10.84
CA GLY A 156 -15.13 7.11 -11.94
C GLY A 156 -14.30 5.86 -11.80
N THR A 157 -14.94 4.71 -11.95
CA THR A 157 -14.34 3.38 -11.79
C THR A 157 -14.12 2.67 -13.13
N ALA A 158 -13.29 1.65 -13.15
CA ALA A 158 -12.94 0.89 -14.36
C ALA A 158 -14.15 0.15 -14.99
N ASP A 159 -15.17 -0.16 -14.19
CA ASP A 159 -16.45 -0.74 -14.63
C ASP A 159 -17.52 0.31 -14.96
N ASN A 160 -17.10 1.57 -15.18
CA ASN A 160 -17.92 2.71 -15.56
C ASN A 160 -18.99 3.14 -14.53
N GLN A 161 -18.83 2.81 -13.28
CA GLN A 161 -19.64 3.38 -12.20
C GLN A 161 -19.10 4.78 -11.84
N VAL A 162 -19.97 5.65 -11.31
CA VAL A 162 -19.59 6.93 -10.72
C VAL A 162 -20.05 6.95 -9.27
N ILE A 163 -19.09 7.16 -8.37
CA ILE A 163 -19.34 7.26 -6.93
C ILE A 163 -19.24 8.74 -6.55
N HIS A 164 -20.27 9.26 -5.91
CA HIS A 164 -20.29 10.64 -5.41
C HIS A 164 -19.86 10.65 -3.95
N ALA A 165 -18.76 11.32 -3.64
CA ALA A 165 -18.19 11.38 -2.29
C ALA A 165 -17.82 12.82 -1.89
N ARG A 166 -18.09 13.20 -0.65
CA ARG A 166 -17.68 14.50 -0.13
C ARG A 166 -16.17 14.55 0.12
N HIS A 167 -15.60 13.44 0.59
CA HIS A 167 -14.18 13.30 0.90
C HIS A 167 -13.66 12.01 0.25
N VAL A 168 -12.43 12.06 -0.26
CA VAL A 168 -11.74 10.90 -0.82
C VAL A 168 -10.39 10.72 -0.14
N ILE A 169 -10.09 9.51 0.26
CA ILE A 169 -8.80 9.14 0.83
C ILE A 169 -8.14 8.10 -0.07
N LEU A 170 -6.98 8.44 -0.61
CA LEU A 170 -6.19 7.57 -1.47
C LEU A 170 -5.19 6.76 -0.64
N ALA A 171 -5.45 5.47 -0.47
CA ALA A 171 -4.55 4.49 0.14
C ALA A 171 -4.07 3.48 -0.93
N THR A 172 -3.71 4.00 -2.11
CA THR A 172 -3.54 3.26 -3.36
C THR A 172 -2.29 2.37 -3.41
N GLY A 173 -1.37 2.50 -2.44
CA GLY A 173 -0.20 1.63 -2.35
C GLY A 173 0.88 1.89 -3.39
N SER A 174 1.79 0.92 -3.53
CA SER A 174 2.97 1.02 -4.40
C SER A 174 3.26 -0.31 -5.09
N ARG A 175 4.12 -0.25 -6.10
CA ARG A 175 4.65 -1.41 -6.82
C ARG A 175 6.17 -1.36 -6.89
N PRO A 176 6.87 -2.48 -7.08
CA PRO A 176 8.31 -2.49 -7.30
C PRO A 176 8.68 -1.68 -8.55
N ARG A 177 9.77 -0.91 -8.45
CA ARG A 177 10.38 -0.28 -9.61
C ARG A 177 11.12 -1.30 -10.44
N THR A 178 11.08 -1.12 -11.75
CA THR A 178 11.86 -1.90 -12.71
C THR A 178 12.62 -0.97 -13.64
N LEU A 179 13.66 -1.48 -14.29
CA LEU A 179 14.37 -0.76 -15.34
C LEU A 179 13.99 -1.37 -16.68
N ASP A 180 14.04 -0.56 -17.71
CA ASP A 180 13.66 -0.95 -19.08
C ASP A 180 14.86 -1.57 -19.82
N TYR A 181 15.34 -2.69 -19.28
CA TYR A 181 16.30 -3.56 -19.95
C TYR A 181 15.57 -4.84 -20.42
N GLU A 182 16.18 -5.69 -21.18
CA GLU A 182 15.64 -6.93 -21.76
C GLU A 182 14.58 -7.63 -20.86
N GLN A 183 13.33 -7.26 -21.00
CA GLN A 183 12.24 -7.63 -20.10
C GLN A 183 12.00 -9.15 -19.99
N GLN A 184 12.32 -9.91 -21.04
CA GLN A 184 12.15 -11.37 -21.03
C GLN A 184 13.05 -12.11 -20.03
N LYS A 185 14.09 -11.46 -19.49
CA LYS A 185 14.99 -12.01 -18.48
C LYS A 185 14.62 -11.57 -17.06
N VAL A 186 13.64 -10.71 -16.91
CA VAL A 186 13.27 -10.13 -15.60
C VAL A 186 12.38 -11.10 -14.83
N ILE A 187 12.75 -11.41 -13.59
CA ILE A 187 11.86 -12.00 -12.61
C ILE A 187 11.28 -10.84 -11.79
N PRO A 188 9.94 -10.64 -11.82
CA PRO A 188 9.32 -9.59 -11.03
C PRO A 188 9.64 -9.75 -9.53
N LEU A 189 9.94 -8.63 -8.86
CA LEU A 189 10.34 -8.67 -7.44
C LEU A 189 9.25 -9.29 -6.55
N ASP A 190 7.97 -9.06 -6.86
CA ASP A 190 6.86 -9.64 -6.11
C ASP A 190 6.86 -11.18 -6.13
N ILE A 191 7.25 -11.76 -7.26
CA ILE A 191 7.39 -13.22 -7.38
C ILE A 191 8.66 -13.70 -6.69
N ALA A 192 9.75 -12.94 -6.86
CA ALA A 192 11.05 -13.30 -6.30
C ALA A 192 11.11 -13.22 -4.77
N LEU A 193 10.26 -12.41 -4.15
CA LEU A 193 10.17 -12.29 -2.69
C LEU A 193 9.60 -13.53 -2.01
N ASP A 194 8.90 -14.40 -2.73
CA ASP A 194 8.53 -15.73 -2.27
C ASP A 194 9.64 -16.72 -2.66
N PRO A 195 10.39 -17.30 -1.70
CA PRO A 195 11.52 -18.17 -1.99
C PRO A 195 11.12 -19.45 -2.74
N ASP A 196 9.92 -19.98 -2.52
CA ASP A 196 9.43 -21.20 -3.19
C ASP A 196 9.12 -20.89 -4.66
N ASN A 197 8.44 -19.76 -4.93
CA ASN A 197 8.19 -19.31 -6.29
C ASN A 197 9.48 -18.97 -7.02
N LEU A 198 10.44 -18.33 -6.36
CA LEU A 198 11.74 -18.01 -6.94
C LEU A 198 12.49 -19.29 -7.32
N ALA A 199 12.48 -20.31 -6.47
CA ALA A 199 13.14 -21.60 -6.72
C ALA A 199 12.58 -22.31 -7.96
N LEU A 200 11.28 -22.19 -8.23
CA LEU A 200 10.65 -22.79 -9.43
C LEU A 200 11.07 -22.11 -10.74
N LEU A 201 11.57 -20.88 -10.69
CA LEU A 201 11.97 -20.09 -11.87
C LEU A 201 13.46 -20.20 -12.21
N LEU A 202 14.25 -20.84 -11.35
CA LEU A 202 15.71 -20.93 -11.45
C LEU A 202 16.20 -22.37 -11.63
N THR A 203 17.35 -22.48 -12.28
CA THR A 203 18.07 -23.74 -12.50
C THR A 203 19.52 -23.61 -12.07
N SER A 204 20.22 -24.75 -11.96
CA SER A 204 21.66 -24.78 -11.63
C SER A 204 22.58 -24.09 -12.66
N HIS A 205 22.06 -23.77 -13.85
CA HIS A 205 22.81 -23.11 -14.92
C HIS A 205 22.59 -21.57 -14.90
N ASP A 206 21.63 -21.07 -14.11
CA ASP A 206 21.31 -19.64 -14.13
C ASP A 206 22.40 -18.79 -13.49
N ILE A 207 22.64 -17.65 -14.12
CA ILE A 207 23.40 -16.53 -13.58
C ILE A 207 22.38 -15.43 -13.29
N VAL A 208 22.21 -15.10 -12.00
CA VAL A 208 21.18 -14.16 -11.55
C VAL A 208 21.79 -12.81 -11.24
N GLY A 209 21.29 -11.75 -11.90
CA GLY A 209 21.61 -10.37 -11.57
C GLY A 209 20.60 -9.81 -10.56
N VAL A 210 21.06 -9.36 -9.40
CA VAL A 210 20.24 -8.62 -8.42
C VAL A 210 20.66 -7.15 -8.43
N VAL A 211 19.79 -6.29 -8.91
CA VAL A 211 20.04 -4.84 -8.95
C VAL A 211 19.43 -4.18 -7.74
N GLY A 212 20.26 -3.59 -6.89
CA GLY A 212 19.86 -2.93 -5.64
C GLY A 212 20.83 -3.23 -4.49
N GLY A 213 20.78 -2.41 -3.45
CA GLY A 213 21.67 -2.53 -2.28
C GLY A 213 20.96 -2.41 -0.92
N ALA A 214 19.61 -2.21 -0.91
CA ALA A 214 18.82 -2.07 0.29
C ALA A 214 18.15 -3.40 0.70
N HIS A 215 17.23 -3.35 1.65
CA HIS A 215 16.64 -4.51 2.33
C HIS A 215 16.19 -5.63 1.38
N SER A 216 15.35 -5.33 0.38
CA SER A 216 14.84 -6.34 -0.56
C SER A 216 15.94 -6.98 -1.40
N ALA A 217 16.96 -6.21 -1.83
CA ALA A 217 18.10 -6.77 -2.55
C ALA A 217 18.88 -7.76 -1.68
N ILE A 218 19.14 -7.39 -0.43
CA ILE A 218 19.88 -8.27 0.51
C ILE A 218 19.08 -9.51 0.87
N LEU A 219 17.74 -9.40 0.98
CA LEU A 219 16.85 -10.55 1.14
C LEU A 219 16.96 -11.49 -0.07
N MET A 220 17.00 -10.96 -1.30
CA MET A 220 17.22 -11.78 -2.50
C MET A 220 18.56 -12.49 -2.45
N LEU A 221 19.64 -11.81 -2.05
CA LEU A 221 20.95 -12.48 -1.89
C LEU A 221 20.89 -13.60 -0.86
N LYS A 222 20.19 -13.38 0.25
CA LYS A 222 19.98 -14.42 1.28
C LYS A 222 19.26 -15.65 0.70
N PHE A 223 18.18 -15.45 -0.05
CA PHE A 223 17.46 -16.57 -0.69
C PHE A 223 18.33 -17.29 -1.72
N LEU A 224 18.93 -16.53 -2.64
CA LEU A 224 19.78 -17.10 -3.68
C LEU A 224 21.01 -17.82 -3.14
N SER A 225 21.52 -17.45 -1.97
CA SER A 225 22.66 -18.13 -1.32
C SER A 225 22.36 -19.55 -0.88
N THR A 226 21.08 -19.90 -0.73
CA THR A 226 20.66 -21.27 -0.36
C THR A 226 20.20 -22.09 -1.57
N MET A 227 20.10 -21.47 -2.74
CA MET A 227 19.67 -22.12 -3.98
C MET A 227 20.84 -22.65 -4.77
N HIS A 228 20.64 -23.78 -5.46
CA HIS A 228 21.65 -24.36 -6.33
C HIS A 228 21.63 -23.67 -7.71
N ILE A 229 22.35 -22.54 -7.83
CA ILE A 229 22.49 -21.74 -9.05
C ILE A 229 23.96 -21.49 -9.36
N LYS A 230 24.26 -21.17 -10.62
CA LYS A 230 25.64 -21.04 -11.10
C LYS A 230 26.36 -19.85 -10.46
N HIS A 231 25.75 -18.66 -10.51
CA HIS A 231 26.34 -17.44 -9.96
C HIS A 231 25.30 -16.35 -9.69
N VAL A 232 25.62 -15.47 -8.74
CA VAL A 232 24.84 -14.26 -8.43
C VAL A 232 25.73 -13.03 -8.60
N PHE A 233 25.29 -12.09 -9.41
CA PHE A 233 25.86 -10.74 -9.43
C PHE A 233 24.93 -9.79 -8.70
N ASN A 234 25.44 -9.10 -7.66
CA ASN A 234 24.71 -8.04 -7.00
C ASN A 234 25.28 -6.67 -7.40
N PHE A 235 24.46 -5.88 -8.07
CA PHE A 235 24.78 -4.52 -8.51
C PHE A 235 24.20 -3.50 -7.50
N TYR A 236 25.06 -2.76 -6.81
CA TYR A 236 24.66 -1.78 -5.82
C TYR A 236 25.32 -0.42 -6.04
N ARG A 237 24.64 0.67 -5.67
CA ARG A 237 25.16 2.06 -5.76
C ARG A 237 25.73 2.55 -4.43
N THR A 238 25.05 2.22 -3.33
CA THR A 238 25.41 2.70 -1.98
C THR A 238 25.86 1.55 -1.09
N PRO A 239 26.73 1.79 -0.11
CA PRO A 239 27.08 0.81 0.92
C PRO A 239 25.84 0.29 1.67
N LEU A 240 26.00 -0.80 2.43
CA LEU A 240 24.94 -1.33 3.29
C LEU A 240 24.63 -0.31 4.38
N ILE A 241 23.35 0.02 4.51
CA ILE A 241 22.83 0.87 5.57
C ILE A 241 21.95 0.00 6.45
N TYR A 242 22.21 -0.04 7.74
CA TYR A 242 21.42 -0.80 8.70
C TYR A 242 20.52 0.12 9.50
N ALA A 243 19.30 -0.32 9.75
CA ALA A 243 18.45 0.33 10.72
C ALA A 243 19.06 0.16 12.14
N ILE A 244 19.09 1.24 12.91
CA ILE A 244 19.71 1.29 14.23
C ILE A 244 18.63 1.63 15.26
N ASN A 245 18.42 0.74 16.21
CA ASN A 245 17.52 1.00 17.33
C ASN A 245 18.15 2.03 18.29
N MET A 246 17.52 3.19 18.41
CA MET A 246 17.93 4.30 19.27
C MET A 246 17.12 4.36 20.59
N GLY A 247 16.45 3.27 20.96
CA GLY A 247 15.58 3.18 22.13
C GLY A 247 14.13 3.51 21.76
N THR A 248 13.75 4.77 21.80
CA THR A 248 12.39 5.24 21.50
C THR A 248 12.09 5.42 20.01
N TRP A 249 13.09 5.32 19.15
CA TRP A 249 12.96 5.46 17.70
C TRP A 249 14.02 4.63 16.97
N THR A 250 13.90 4.52 15.65
CA THR A 250 14.85 3.77 14.80
C THR A 250 15.44 4.69 13.75
N LEU A 251 16.77 4.85 13.77
CA LEU A 251 17.49 5.58 12.73
C LEU A 251 17.52 4.73 11.45
N TYR A 252 17.33 5.35 10.30
CA TYR A 252 17.20 4.71 8.98
C TYR A 252 16.06 3.68 8.94
N SER A 253 14.91 4.01 9.56
CA SER A 253 13.78 3.10 9.61
C SER A 253 13.13 2.84 8.25
N ASP A 254 13.27 3.75 7.30
CA ASP A 254 12.72 3.69 5.95
C ASP A 254 13.66 3.00 4.94
N VAL A 255 14.97 3.18 5.08
CA VAL A 255 15.96 2.69 4.09
C VAL A 255 16.88 1.60 4.62
N GLY A 256 16.95 1.43 5.94
CA GLY A 256 17.91 0.51 6.57
C GLY A 256 17.50 -0.96 6.50
N ILE A 257 18.49 -1.83 6.44
CA ILE A 257 18.32 -3.29 6.53
C ILE A 257 17.96 -3.65 7.96
N LYS A 258 16.93 -4.50 8.14
CA LYS A 258 16.35 -4.86 9.45
C LYS A 258 16.23 -6.36 9.65
N GLY A 259 15.95 -6.77 10.89
CA GLY A 259 15.56 -8.13 11.26
C GLY A 259 16.57 -9.18 10.84
N THR A 260 16.09 -10.37 10.52
CA THR A 260 16.91 -11.52 10.14
C THR A 260 17.75 -11.29 8.88
N VAL A 261 17.36 -10.35 8.03
CA VAL A 261 18.12 -9.95 6.84
C VAL A 261 19.38 -9.17 7.25
N ALA A 262 19.26 -8.26 8.22
CA ALA A 262 20.40 -7.53 8.77
C ALA A 262 21.39 -8.46 9.49
N GLU A 263 20.89 -9.44 10.22
CA GLU A 263 21.71 -10.47 10.88
C GLU A 263 22.49 -11.29 9.86
N TRP A 264 21.82 -11.76 8.80
CA TRP A 264 22.46 -12.50 7.73
C TRP A 264 23.51 -11.65 7.01
N ALA A 265 23.21 -10.40 6.70
CA ALA A 265 24.15 -9.51 6.04
C ALA A 265 25.43 -9.32 6.85
N ARG A 266 25.32 -9.05 8.16
CA ARG A 266 26.48 -8.86 9.05
C ARG A 266 27.28 -10.15 9.26
N ASN A 267 26.62 -11.30 9.36
CA ASN A 267 27.26 -12.55 9.72
C ASN A 267 27.75 -13.36 8.55
N VAL A 268 27.11 -13.25 7.40
CA VAL A 268 27.45 -14.00 6.18
C VAL A 268 28.01 -13.07 5.11
N LEU A 269 27.22 -12.10 4.64
CA LEU A 269 27.57 -11.29 3.48
C LEU A 269 28.85 -10.45 3.68
N GLU A 270 29.06 -9.89 4.88
CA GLU A 270 30.23 -9.05 5.18
C GLU A 270 31.46 -9.87 5.65
N LYS A 271 31.25 -11.03 6.27
CA LYS A 271 32.36 -11.82 6.85
C LYS A 271 32.83 -12.94 5.93
N ASN A 272 31.88 -13.74 5.44
CA ASN A 272 32.16 -14.93 4.61
C ASN A 272 31.09 -15.01 3.49
N PRO A 273 31.15 -14.15 2.47
CA PRO A 273 30.17 -14.16 1.39
C PRO A 273 30.19 -15.50 0.66
N PRO A 274 29.04 -15.96 0.12
CA PRO A 274 28.97 -17.18 -0.69
C PRO A 274 29.93 -17.11 -1.88
N GLU A 275 30.63 -18.21 -2.17
CA GLU A 275 31.63 -18.28 -3.24
C GLU A 275 31.06 -17.94 -4.63
N ASN A 276 29.78 -18.27 -4.84
CA ASN A 276 29.08 -17.98 -6.08
C ASN A 276 28.42 -16.58 -6.10
N LEU A 277 28.75 -15.68 -5.16
CA LEU A 277 28.22 -14.32 -5.08
C LEU A 277 29.33 -13.29 -5.32
N THR A 278 29.12 -12.43 -6.33
CA THR A 278 29.98 -11.26 -6.57
C THR A 278 29.18 -9.98 -6.40
N ARG A 279 29.62 -9.10 -5.49
CA ARG A 279 29.03 -7.78 -5.30
C ARG A 279 29.83 -6.72 -6.08
N ILE A 280 29.12 -5.96 -6.89
CA ILE A 280 29.70 -4.96 -7.79
C ILE A 280 29.10 -3.59 -7.47
N LYS A 281 29.94 -2.64 -7.05
CA LYS A 281 29.53 -1.24 -7.00
C LYS A 281 29.42 -0.75 -8.43
N SER A 282 28.21 -0.41 -8.87
CA SER A 282 27.94 -0.14 -10.28
C SER A 282 27.32 1.23 -10.48
N ASP A 283 27.62 1.80 -11.62
CA ASP A 283 26.87 2.86 -12.29
C ASP A 283 26.06 2.28 -13.45
N ASP A 284 25.38 3.15 -14.19
CA ASP A 284 24.51 2.72 -15.29
C ASP A 284 25.29 2.11 -16.45
N GLU A 285 26.51 2.59 -16.74
CA GLU A 285 27.36 2.07 -17.81
C GLU A 285 27.84 0.65 -17.50
N LEU A 286 28.33 0.42 -16.29
CA LEU A 286 28.76 -0.91 -15.86
C LEU A 286 27.59 -1.88 -15.80
N LEU A 287 26.43 -1.43 -15.34
CA LEU A 287 25.21 -2.23 -15.32
C LEU A 287 24.82 -2.68 -16.72
N GLN A 288 24.75 -1.76 -17.71
CA GLN A 288 24.44 -2.08 -19.10
C GLN A 288 25.42 -3.08 -19.73
N ARG A 289 26.70 -3.01 -19.36
CA ARG A 289 27.74 -3.89 -19.90
C ARG A 289 27.70 -5.30 -19.32
N VAL A 290 27.39 -5.44 -18.02
CA VAL A 290 27.48 -6.73 -17.31
C VAL A 290 26.12 -7.44 -17.22
N LEU A 291 25.00 -6.70 -17.15
CA LEU A 291 23.67 -7.27 -17.03
C LEU A 291 23.32 -8.30 -18.13
N PRO A 292 23.75 -8.13 -19.40
CA PRO A 292 23.51 -9.12 -20.46
C PRO A 292 24.13 -10.50 -20.20
N ILE A 293 25.10 -10.63 -19.30
CA ILE A 293 25.71 -11.91 -18.90
C ILE A 293 24.72 -12.71 -18.01
N CYS A 294 23.82 -12.04 -17.34
CA CYS A 294 22.84 -12.67 -16.47
C CYS A 294 21.72 -13.32 -17.29
N SER A 295 21.41 -14.57 -16.99
CA SER A 295 20.27 -15.28 -17.60
C SER A 295 18.94 -14.84 -17.00
N ARG A 296 18.96 -14.32 -15.77
CA ARG A 296 17.80 -13.77 -15.04
C ARG A 296 18.20 -12.49 -14.31
N VAL A 297 17.26 -11.56 -14.19
CA VAL A 297 17.47 -10.28 -13.48
C VAL A 297 16.33 -10.01 -12.52
N ILE A 298 16.67 -9.57 -11.31
CA ILE A 298 15.72 -9.12 -10.28
C ILE A 298 16.05 -7.67 -9.94
N TYR A 299 15.10 -6.76 -10.15
CA TYR A 299 15.22 -5.35 -9.76
C TYR A 299 14.67 -5.15 -8.36
N ALA A 300 15.56 -4.94 -7.39
CA ALA A 300 15.23 -4.60 -6.00
C ALA A 300 15.65 -3.15 -5.68
N ILE A 301 15.18 -2.21 -6.51
CA ILE A 301 15.58 -0.80 -6.55
C ILE A 301 14.54 0.14 -5.89
N GLY A 302 13.76 -0.41 -4.97
CA GLY A 302 12.70 0.30 -4.26
C GLY A 302 11.34 0.19 -4.95
N TYR A 303 10.42 1.00 -4.45
CA TYR A 303 9.03 1.00 -4.88
C TYR A 303 8.66 2.37 -5.46
N GLU A 304 7.67 2.39 -6.31
CA GLU A 304 7.02 3.59 -6.80
C GLU A 304 5.53 3.54 -6.49
N ARG A 305 4.92 4.70 -6.40
CA ARG A 305 3.48 4.81 -6.21
C ARG A 305 2.74 4.11 -7.35
N ASN A 306 1.67 3.37 -7.04
CA ASN A 306 0.77 2.87 -8.07
C ASN A 306 0.22 4.03 -8.91
N PRO A 307 -0.16 3.81 -10.18
CA PRO A 307 -0.78 4.85 -11.00
C PRO A 307 -1.95 5.50 -10.25
N LEU A 308 -1.96 6.83 -10.24
CA LEU A 308 -3.03 7.61 -9.65
C LEU A 308 -4.12 7.89 -10.69
N PRO A 309 -5.36 8.14 -10.26
CA PRO A 309 -6.44 8.54 -11.16
C PRO A 309 -6.16 9.90 -11.79
N ALA A 310 -6.63 10.12 -13.01
CA ALA A 310 -6.69 11.45 -13.60
C ALA A 310 -7.60 12.37 -12.76
N ILE A 311 -7.19 13.61 -12.54
CA ILE A 311 -7.92 14.57 -11.71
C ILE A 311 -8.43 15.72 -12.57
N ASN A 312 -9.75 15.91 -12.62
CA ASN A 312 -10.43 16.91 -13.46
C ASN A 312 -9.99 16.85 -14.94
N GLY A 313 -9.81 15.63 -15.47
CA GLY A 313 -9.37 15.38 -16.84
C GLY A 313 -7.89 15.68 -17.12
N ASN A 314 -7.12 16.04 -16.11
CA ASN A 314 -5.69 16.32 -16.20
C ASN A 314 -4.85 15.16 -15.68
N GLU A 315 -3.52 15.27 -15.86
CA GLU A 315 -2.56 14.35 -15.24
C GLU A 315 -2.75 14.27 -13.73
N PRO A 316 -2.42 13.12 -13.12
CA PRO A 316 -2.52 12.92 -11.68
C PRO A 316 -1.69 13.94 -10.90
N ILE A 317 -2.23 14.42 -9.78
CA ILE A 317 -1.48 15.27 -8.85
C ILE A 317 -0.50 14.39 -8.08
N MET A 318 0.79 14.61 -8.29
CA MET A 318 1.86 13.83 -7.62
C MET A 318 2.29 14.44 -6.29
N GLU A 319 2.09 15.74 -6.12
CA GLU A 319 2.44 16.49 -4.92
C GLU A 319 1.33 16.38 -3.87
N TYR A 320 1.72 16.37 -2.62
CA TYR A 320 0.84 16.38 -1.45
C TYR A 320 1.61 16.95 -0.26
N ASP A 321 0.91 17.45 0.72
CA ASP A 321 1.50 17.85 1.99
C ASP A 321 1.86 16.59 2.81
N THR A 322 3.14 16.33 2.99
CA THR A 322 3.67 15.14 3.68
C THR A 322 3.32 15.07 5.17
N HIS A 323 2.91 16.19 5.76
CA HIS A 323 2.53 16.27 7.18
C HIS A 323 1.04 16.08 7.40
N SER A 324 0.20 16.64 6.52
CA SER A 324 -1.27 16.58 6.63
C SER A 324 -1.94 15.58 5.71
N GLY A 325 -1.23 15.07 4.69
CA GLY A 325 -1.78 14.17 3.68
C GLY A 325 -2.67 14.86 2.65
N VAL A 326 -2.83 16.17 2.69
CA VAL A 326 -3.70 16.92 1.76
C VAL A 326 -3.10 16.92 0.36
N ILE A 327 -3.90 16.46 -0.62
CA ILE A 327 -3.56 16.48 -2.06
C ILE A 327 -4.30 17.64 -2.74
N ALA A 328 -5.60 17.78 -2.44
CA ALA A 328 -6.48 18.80 -2.98
C ALA A 328 -7.64 19.02 -1.98
N PRO A 329 -8.54 19.99 -2.19
CA PRO A 329 -9.68 20.15 -1.31
C PRO A 329 -10.46 18.84 -1.13
N ARG A 330 -10.59 18.37 0.13
CA ARG A 330 -11.29 17.12 0.49
C ARG A 330 -10.73 15.85 -0.18
N LEU A 331 -9.49 15.90 -0.67
CA LEU A 331 -8.75 14.77 -1.22
C LEU A 331 -7.45 14.58 -0.43
N PHE A 332 -7.29 13.39 0.13
CA PHE A 332 -6.20 13.06 1.05
C PHE A 332 -5.46 11.81 0.60
N GLY A 333 -4.20 11.69 1.00
CA GLY A 333 -3.36 10.54 0.76
C GLY A 333 -2.81 9.93 2.04
N ILE A 334 -2.70 8.60 2.09
CA ILE A 334 -2.16 7.86 3.22
C ILE A 334 -1.41 6.59 2.78
N GLY A 335 -0.55 6.09 3.65
CA GLY A 335 0.16 4.82 3.45
C GLY A 335 1.41 4.98 2.59
N ILE A 336 1.91 3.88 2.04
CA ILE A 336 3.18 3.86 1.29
C ILE A 336 3.13 4.70 0.00
N ALA A 337 1.94 4.99 -0.54
CA ALA A 337 1.77 5.90 -1.67
C ALA A 337 1.95 7.37 -1.26
N PHE A 338 1.61 7.71 -0.03
CA PHE A 338 1.63 9.06 0.53
C PHE A 338 2.16 9.00 1.97
N PRO A 339 3.46 8.63 2.17
CA PRO A 339 4.02 8.47 3.50
C PRO A 339 4.16 9.79 4.24
N GLU A 340 3.94 9.77 5.56
CA GLU A 340 4.25 10.89 6.43
C GLU A 340 5.77 11.10 6.48
N GLU A 341 6.23 12.34 6.36
CA GLU A 341 7.59 12.71 6.71
C GLU A 341 7.68 13.03 8.22
N ARG A 342 8.67 12.43 8.87
CA ARG A 342 8.98 12.68 10.28
C ARG A 342 10.39 13.21 10.44
N ILE A 343 10.52 14.23 11.26
CA ILE A 343 11.84 14.74 11.67
C ILE A 343 12.31 13.90 12.86
N THR A 344 13.48 13.31 12.73
CA THR A 344 14.09 12.51 13.80
C THR A 344 14.67 13.40 14.91
N PRO A 345 14.95 12.86 16.10
CA PRO A 345 15.61 13.60 17.18
C PRO A 345 17.00 14.18 16.82
N ILE A 346 17.62 13.70 15.75
CA ILE A 346 18.89 14.24 15.22
C ILE A 346 18.70 15.16 14.01
N ASN A 347 17.46 15.66 13.82
CA ASN A 347 17.10 16.61 12.77
C ASN A 347 17.34 16.10 11.33
N THR A 348 17.10 14.81 11.09
CA THR A 348 17.04 14.21 9.75
C THR A 348 15.62 13.84 9.42
N THR A 349 15.26 13.88 8.13
CA THR A 349 13.94 13.47 7.66
C THR A 349 13.92 11.97 7.36
N GLN A 350 12.87 11.28 7.80
CA GLN A 350 12.59 9.89 7.43
C GLN A 350 11.13 9.74 7.02
N LEU A 351 10.86 8.84 6.07
CA LEU A 351 9.51 8.46 5.70
C LEU A 351 8.96 7.44 6.71
N CYS A 352 7.76 7.67 7.20
CA CYS A 352 7.08 6.75 8.11
C CYS A 352 6.34 5.68 7.29
N ILE A 353 6.98 4.54 7.11
CA ILE A 353 6.47 3.40 6.35
C ILE A 353 6.47 2.17 7.26
N GLY A 354 5.28 1.67 7.58
CA GLY A 354 5.09 0.52 8.48
C GLY A 354 3.68 0.47 9.01
N PHE A 355 3.32 -0.62 9.67
CA PHE A 355 1.98 -0.83 10.21
C PHE A 355 1.61 0.20 11.27
N ASP A 356 2.52 0.40 12.23
CA ASP A 356 2.38 1.40 13.28
C ASP A 356 2.32 2.81 12.71
N CYS A 357 3.16 3.13 11.72
CA CYS A 357 3.16 4.40 11.02
C CYS A 357 1.80 4.70 10.38
N PHE A 358 1.26 3.76 9.61
CA PHE A 358 -0.02 3.97 8.92
C PHE A 358 -1.17 4.15 9.90
N MET A 359 -1.19 3.36 10.98
CA MET A 359 -2.21 3.48 12.00
C MET A 359 -2.10 4.79 12.78
N GLN A 360 -0.91 5.15 13.25
CA GLN A 360 -0.67 6.41 13.98
C GLN A 360 -1.02 7.62 13.11
N TYR A 361 -0.66 7.56 11.81
CA TYR A 361 -0.98 8.64 10.89
C TYR A 361 -2.48 8.76 10.64
N ALA A 362 -3.19 7.64 10.46
CA ALA A 362 -4.64 7.64 10.36
C ALA A 362 -5.29 8.22 11.62
N GLN A 363 -4.87 7.78 12.81
CA GLN A 363 -5.38 8.28 14.11
C GLN A 363 -5.11 9.78 14.32
N LYS A 364 -4.01 10.29 13.76
CA LYS A 364 -3.64 11.71 13.85
C LYS A 364 -4.40 12.56 12.83
N GLN A 365 -4.45 12.12 11.57
CA GLN A 365 -4.90 12.97 10.47
C GLN A 365 -6.40 12.86 10.17
N VAL A 366 -7.01 11.69 10.30
CA VAL A 366 -8.44 11.54 10.01
C VAL A 366 -9.30 12.49 10.87
N PRO A 367 -9.05 12.69 12.18
CA PRO A 367 -9.75 13.70 12.96
C PRO A 367 -9.59 15.14 12.44
N GLU A 368 -8.41 15.49 11.91
CA GLU A 368 -8.17 16.82 11.32
C GLU A 368 -8.94 16.98 10.01
N TRP A 369 -8.95 15.94 9.15
CA TRP A 369 -9.72 15.94 7.90
C TRP A 369 -11.25 16.05 8.14
N LEU A 370 -11.74 15.60 9.29
CA LEU A 370 -13.14 15.73 9.68
C LEU A 370 -13.53 17.18 10.01
N GLN A 371 -12.59 18.01 10.46
CA GLN A 371 -12.88 19.40 10.85
C GLN A 371 -13.27 20.29 9.67
N ASP A 372 -12.86 19.92 8.46
CA ASP A 372 -13.30 20.58 7.22
C ASP A 372 -14.76 20.24 6.84
N SER A 373 -15.39 19.33 7.60
CA SER A 373 -16.80 18.93 7.39
C SER A 373 -17.73 19.65 8.36
N PRO A 374 -18.68 20.49 7.89
CA PRO A 374 -19.58 21.28 8.76
C PRO A 374 -20.45 20.45 9.69
N LEU A 375 -20.67 19.16 9.40
CA LEU A 375 -21.64 18.30 10.09
C LEU A 375 -21.13 17.64 11.38
N LEU A 376 -19.81 17.71 11.69
CA LEU A 376 -19.20 16.90 12.74
C LEU A 376 -18.49 17.68 13.85
N LYS A 377 -18.48 19.02 13.78
CA LYS A 377 -17.79 19.87 14.77
C LYS A 377 -18.17 19.59 16.24
N THR A 378 -19.37 19.08 16.51
CA THR A 378 -19.86 18.91 17.87
C THR A 378 -19.55 17.56 18.50
N ARG A 379 -19.44 16.47 17.71
CA ARG A 379 -19.14 15.12 18.22
C ARG A 379 -17.64 14.79 18.28
N ALA A 380 -16.87 15.25 17.30
CA ALA A 380 -15.43 15.00 17.22
C ALA A 380 -14.67 15.60 18.43
N ILE A 381 -15.04 16.79 18.90
CA ILE A 381 -14.39 17.46 20.04
C ILE A 381 -14.51 16.64 21.33
N GLN A 382 -15.65 15.99 21.57
CA GLN A 382 -15.84 15.14 22.76
C GLN A 382 -15.03 13.84 22.70
N GLN A 383 -14.89 13.22 21.53
CA GLN A 383 -14.13 11.97 21.36
C GLN A 383 -12.63 12.20 21.30
N MET A 384 -12.14 13.32 20.76
CA MET A 384 -10.70 13.68 20.77
C MET A 384 -10.11 13.75 22.19
N SER A 385 -10.91 14.13 23.21
CA SER A 385 -10.44 14.12 24.60
C SER A 385 -10.17 12.71 25.14
N VAL A 386 -10.92 11.73 24.67
CA VAL A 386 -10.77 10.31 25.04
C VAL A 386 -9.55 9.70 24.30
N PHE A 387 -9.37 10.00 23.01
CA PHE A 387 -8.23 9.52 22.22
C PHE A 387 -6.87 10.04 22.75
N LYS A 388 -6.78 11.34 23.09
CA LYS A 388 -5.59 11.92 23.71
C LYS A 388 -5.24 11.26 25.05
N LYS A 389 -6.25 10.87 25.84
CA LYS A 389 -6.05 10.12 27.08
C LYS A 389 -5.53 8.70 26.86
N VAL A 390 -5.97 8.03 25.80
CA VAL A 390 -5.50 6.68 25.44
C VAL A 390 -4.06 6.73 24.92
N GLN A 391 -3.70 7.69 24.07
CA GLN A 391 -2.31 7.87 23.60
C GLN A 391 -1.33 8.15 24.76
N SER A 392 -1.72 8.94 25.76
CA SER A 392 -0.88 9.21 26.93
C SER A 392 -0.66 7.97 27.83
N LEU A 393 -1.58 7.03 27.84
CA LEU A 393 -1.44 5.78 28.57
C LEU A 393 -0.51 4.78 27.87
N PHE A 394 -0.49 4.77 26.52
CA PHE A 394 0.38 3.86 25.76
C PHE A 394 1.83 4.37 25.63
N SER A 395 2.09 5.67 25.73
CA SER A 395 3.46 6.19 25.79
C SER A 395 4.22 5.77 27.06
N VAL A 396 3.51 5.27 28.10
CA VAL A 396 4.09 4.78 29.35
C VAL A 396 4.48 3.28 29.25
N TYR A 397 3.96 2.53 28.28
CA TYR A 397 4.24 1.08 28.14
C TYR A 397 5.33 0.74 27.11
N LEU A 398 5.93 1.75 26.46
CA LEU A 398 7.03 1.58 25.50
C LEU A 398 8.38 2.06 26.03
N LEU A 399 8.48 2.31 27.35
CA LEU A 399 9.75 2.52 28.06
C LEU A 399 10.32 1.23 28.59
#